data_cf8ab8ac75c404d4ba12b329fad15b01
#
_entry.id   cf8ab8ac75c404d4ba12b329fad15b01
#
_cell.length_a   1.000
_cell.length_b   1.000
_cell.length_c   1.000
_cell.angle_alpha   90.00
_cell.angle_beta   90.00
_cell.angle_gamma   90.00
#
_symmetry.space_group_name_H-M   'P 1'
#
loop_
_entity.id
_entity.type
_entity.pdbx_description
1 polymer ?
#
loop_
_entity_poly.entity_id
_entity_poly.type
_entity_poly.pdbx_seq_one_letter_code
_entity_poly.pdbx_strand_id
1 'polypeptide(L)'
;MSPRLALAAVPAGFEQWRERFRARALAKGVSDATYSKVMNGIEPDMTVFDKIGKQPEFNEQLWQYINRRVSDWRLAAGKTALQKNGELFARIEKDFGVERGTLLALWGVETAYGDPLVQRNHMRPVFPSLAALAWNEPRRRAYWETELINALRIVEKGWGHA
;
A
#
# COMPACT_ATOMS: atom_id res chain seq x y z
N MET A 1 11.46 31.38 16.05
CA MET A 1 10.70 31.49 14.79
C MET A 1 10.69 30.10 14.16
N SER A 2 9.58 29.36 14.30
CA SER A 2 9.42 28.02 13.67
C SER A 2 9.16 28.21 12.17
N PRO A 3 9.84 27.47 11.29
CA PRO A 3 9.53 27.53 9.87
C PRO A 3 8.10 26.96 9.67
N ARG A 4 7.20 27.80 9.16
CA ARG A 4 5.96 27.33 8.57
C ARG A 4 6.36 26.44 7.39
N LEU A 5 6.14 25.13 7.51
CA LEU A 5 6.11 24.23 6.36
C LEU A 5 5.09 24.84 5.38
N ALA A 6 5.58 25.27 4.22
CA ALA A 6 4.71 25.66 3.13
C ALA A 6 3.91 24.40 2.73
N LEU A 7 2.60 24.43 2.96
CA LEU A 7 1.69 23.44 2.41
C LEU A 7 1.93 23.45 0.90
N ALA A 8 2.32 22.31 0.36
CA ALA A 8 2.45 22.16 -1.08
C ALA A 8 1.09 22.47 -1.70
N ALA A 9 1.06 23.37 -2.68
CA ALA A 9 -0.21 23.75 -3.32
C ALA A 9 -0.83 22.51 -3.97
N VAL A 10 -2.10 22.22 -3.63
CA VAL A 10 -2.85 21.13 -4.25
C VAL A 10 -2.83 21.31 -5.78
N PRO A 11 -2.45 20.30 -6.56
CA PRO A 11 -2.32 20.44 -8.00
C PRO A 11 -3.63 20.87 -8.65
N ALA A 12 -3.54 21.74 -9.66
CA ALA A 12 -4.70 22.24 -10.38
C ALA A 12 -5.58 21.09 -10.94
N GLY A 13 -6.87 21.15 -10.69
CA GLY A 13 -7.84 20.14 -11.17
C GLY A 13 -8.06 18.95 -10.22
N PHE A 14 -7.23 18.75 -9.20
CA PHE A 14 -7.43 17.68 -8.23
C PHE A 14 -8.73 17.85 -7.44
N GLU A 15 -9.01 19.05 -6.95
CA GLU A 15 -10.25 19.36 -6.23
C GLU A 15 -11.49 19.07 -7.08
N GLN A 16 -11.48 19.47 -8.34
CA GLN A 16 -12.58 19.21 -9.25
C GLN A 16 -12.77 17.71 -9.51
N TRP A 17 -11.67 16.94 -9.62
CA TRP A 17 -11.72 15.50 -9.72
C TRP A 17 -12.28 14.87 -8.44
N ARG A 18 -11.84 15.31 -7.26
CA ARG A 18 -12.29 14.83 -5.96
C ARG A 18 -13.79 14.96 -5.80
N GLU A 19 -14.36 16.10 -6.17
CA GLU A 19 -15.81 16.33 -6.13
C GLU A 19 -16.58 15.40 -7.10
N ARG A 20 -16.07 15.19 -8.31
CA ARG A 20 -16.68 14.22 -9.24
C ARG A 20 -16.52 12.77 -8.76
N PHE A 21 -15.42 12.44 -8.11
CA PHE A 21 -15.17 11.12 -7.56
C PHE A 21 -16.11 10.81 -6.39
N ARG A 22 -16.51 11.81 -5.60
CA ARG A 22 -17.46 11.68 -4.48
C ARG A 22 -18.73 10.96 -4.91
N ALA A 23 -19.38 11.40 -5.97
CA ALA A 23 -20.62 10.79 -6.45
C ALA A 23 -20.43 9.30 -6.78
N ARG A 24 -19.28 8.91 -7.35
CA ARG A 24 -18.96 7.52 -7.66
C ARG A 24 -18.71 6.69 -6.40
N ALA A 25 -18.03 7.23 -5.41
CA ALA A 25 -17.78 6.56 -4.14
C ALA A 25 -19.09 6.31 -3.37
N LEU A 26 -19.97 7.32 -3.30
CA LEU A 26 -21.28 7.19 -2.65
C LEU A 26 -22.14 6.13 -3.34
N ALA A 27 -22.16 6.11 -4.69
CA ALA A 27 -22.89 5.11 -5.47
C ALA A 27 -22.39 3.66 -5.25
N LYS A 28 -21.19 3.49 -4.67
CA LYS A 28 -20.58 2.19 -4.32
C LYS A 28 -20.68 1.86 -2.83
N GLY A 29 -21.53 2.59 -2.07
CA GLY A 29 -21.83 2.28 -0.68
C GLY A 29 -20.86 2.89 0.35
N VAL A 30 -20.13 3.92 -0.03
CA VAL A 30 -19.39 4.77 0.92
C VAL A 30 -20.35 5.87 1.39
N SER A 31 -20.48 6.08 2.71
CA SER A 31 -21.28 7.18 3.24
C SER A 31 -20.61 8.54 2.99
N ASP A 32 -21.42 9.59 2.96
CA ASP A 32 -20.94 10.95 2.85
C ASP A 32 -20.02 11.34 4.03
N ALA A 33 -20.35 10.85 5.20
CA ALA A 33 -19.54 11.05 6.42
C ALA A 33 -18.14 10.43 6.29
N THR A 34 -18.06 9.17 5.85
CA THR A 34 -16.76 8.49 5.64
C THR A 34 -15.96 9.17 4.52
N TYR A 35 -16.62 9.50 3.41
CA TYR A 35 -15.95 10.23 2.33
C TYR A 35 -15.36 11.55 2.81
N SER A 36 -16.17 12.36 3.49
CA SER A 36 -15.75 13.66 4.00
C SER A 36 -14.62 13.54 5.03
N LYS A 37 -14.71 12.55 5.95
CA LYS A 37 -13.68 12.29 6.96
C LYS A 37 -12.32 12.00 6.34
N VAL A 38 -12.30 11.21 5.24
CA VAL A 38 -11.04 10.73 4.63
C VAL A 38 -10.53 11.66 3.54
N MET A 39 -11.43 12.20 2.71
CA MET A 39 -11.07 12.88 1.48
C MET A 39 -11.04 14.41 1.61
N ASN A 40 -11.66 15.01 2.66
CA ASN A 40 -11.58 16.45 2.83
C ASN A 40 -10.17 16.87 3.25
N GLY A 41 -9.62 17.83 2.50
CA GLY A 41 -8.26 18.34 2.75
C GLY A 41 -7.13 17.36 2.40
N ILE A 42 -7.44 16.23 1.75
CA ILE A 42 -6.40 15.31 1.30
C ILE A 42 -5.53 15.94 0.21
N GLU A 43 -4.23 15.81 0.35
CA GLU A 43 -3.25 16.18 -0.67
C GLU A 43 -2.78 14.90 -1.39
N PRO A 44 -2.79 14.85 -2.74
CA PRO A 44 -2.35 13.67 -3.46
C PRO A 44 -0.82 13.50 -3.34
N ASP A 45 -0.38 12.30 -2.99
CA ASP A 45 1.06 11.99 -2.94
C ASP A 45 1.61 11.78 -4.35
N MET A 46 2.06 12.86 -4.98
CA MET A 46 2.62 12.82 -6.33
C MET A 46 3.94 12.04 -6.43
N THR A 47 4.60 11.76 -5.32
CA THR A 47 5.87 11.01 -5.31
C THR A 47 5.68 9.52 -5.64
N VAL A 48 4.45 9.04 -5.70
CA VAL A 48 4.15 7.67 -6.17
C VAL A 48 4.60 7.46 -7.63
N PHE A 49 4.56 8.52 -8.44
CA PHE A 49 4.95 8.47 -9.84
C PHE A 49 6.47 8.31 -10.05
N ASP A 50 7.28 8.69 -9.08
CA ASP A 50 8.74 8.51 -9.14
C ASP A 50 9.15 7.03 -9.17
N LYS A 51 8.27 6.15 -8.69
CA LYS A 51 8.50 4.70 -8.60
C LYS A 51 7.83 3.91 -9.72
N ILE A 52 6.87 4.51 -10.43
CA ILE A 52 6.21 3.85 -11.57
C ILE A 52 7.24 3.68 -12.70
N GLY A 53 7.40 2.44 -13.15
CA GLY A 53 8.35 2.09 -14.22
C GLY A 53 9.81 1.95 -13.78
N LYS A 54 10.13 2.16 -12.50
CA LYS A 54 11.47 1.94 -11.94
C LYS A 54 11.55 0.65 -11.13
N GLN A 55 10.90 -0.40 -11.62
CA GLN A 55 10.98 -1.70 -10.96
C GLN A 55 12.38 -2.29 -11.19
N PRO A 56 13.14 -2.57 -10.12
CA PRO A 56 14.51 -3.11 -10.22
C PRO A 56 14.56 -4.42 -11.02
N GLU A 57 13.49 -5.20 -10.97
CA GLU A 57 13.34 -6.48 -11.63
C GLU A 57 13.55 -6.44 -13.13
N PHE A 58 13.27 -5.30 -13.77
CA PHE A 58 13.49 -5.11 -15.22
C PHE A 58 14.92 -4.66 -15.59
N ASN A 59 15.71 -4.24 -14.60
CA ASN A 59 17.04 -3.67 -14.80
C ASN A 59 18.16 -4.51 -14.17
N GLU A 60 17.82 -5.54 -13.41
CA GLU A 60 18.78 -6.41 -12.74
C GLU A 60 18.99 -7.71 -13.52
N GLN A 61 20.20 -8.26 -13.42
CA GLN A 61 20.44 -9.64 -13.83
C GLN A 61 19.76 -10.60 -12.84
N LEU A 62 19.25 -11.74 -13.36
CA LEU A 62 18.54 -12.73 -12.55
C LEU A 62 19.28 -13.14 -11.26
N TRP A 63 20.59 -13.34 -11.36
CA TRP A 63 21.39 -13.73 -10.20
C TRP A 63 21.50 -12.62 -9.14
N GLN A 64 21.52 -11.34 -9.56
CA GLN A 64 21.50 -10.20 -8.62
C GLN A 64 20.17 -10.12 -7.88
N TYR A 65 19.08 -10.31 -8.63
CA TYR A 65 17.74 -10.38 -8.05
C TYR A 65 17.64 -11.50 -7.00
N ILE A 66 18.06 -12.74 -7.35
CA ILE A 66 18.03 -13.88 -6.45
C ILE A 66 18.87 -13.61 -5.21
N ASN A 67 20.14 -13.18 -5.35
CA ASN A 67 21.02 -12.92 -4.22
C ASN A 67 20.45 -11.88 -3.25
N ARG A 68 19.77 -10.88 -3.77
CA ARG A 68 19.11 -9.87 -2.92
C ARG A 68 17.90 -10.44 -2.17
N ARG A 69 17.14 -11.33 -2.80
CA ARG A 69 15.93 -11.95 -2.21
C ARG A 69 16.28 -13.08 -1.23
N VAL A 70 17.40 -13.76 -1.41
CA VAL A 70 17.86 -14.91 -0.59
C VAL A 70 19.13 -14.54 0.20
N SER A 71 19.19 -13.32 0.73
CA SER A 71 20.33 -12.87 1.54
C SER A 71 20.35 -13.53 2.93
N ASP A 72 21.54 -13.66 3.52
CA ASP A 72 21.72 -14.24 4.87
C ASP A 72 20.86 -13.55 5.92
N TRP A 73 20.74 -12.23 5.83
CA TRP A 73 19.85 -11.46 6.69
C TRP A 73 18.39 -11.92 6.58
N ARG A 74 17.87 -12.12 5.36
CA ARG A 74 16.47 -12.58 5.16
C ARG A 74 16.27 -13.99 5.67
N LEU A 75 17.25 -14.86 5.48
CA LEU A 75 17.21 -16.24 6.00
C LEU A 75 17.18 -16.26 7.54
N ALA A 76 18.03 -15.45 8.18
CA ALA A 76 18.05 -15.32 9.64
C ALA A 76 16.72 -14.72 10.18
N ALA A 77 16.22 -13.65 9.56
CA ALA A 77 14.95 -13.04 9.92
C ALA A 77 13.76 -14.02 9.73
N GLY A 78 13.77 -14.80 8.65
CA GLY A 78 12.76 -15.83 8.39
C GLY A 78 12.74 -16.94 9.44
N LYS A 79 13.91 -17.45 9.83
CA LYS A 79 14.01 -18.43 10.93
C LYS A 79 13.45 -17.87 12.23
N THR A 80 13.75 -16.63 12.56
CA THR A 80 13.23 -15.95 13.75
C THR A 80 11.70 -15.75 13.65
N ALA A 81 11.20 -15.34 12.48
CA ALA A 81 9.78 -15.15 12.26
C ALA A 81 9.00 -16.48 12.38
N LEU A 82 9.55 -17.57 11.85
CA LEU A 82 8.97 -18.91 11.98
C LEU A 82 8.93 -19.37 13.44
N GLN A 83 10.00 -19.16 14.21
CA GLN A 83 10.04 -19.51 15.63
C GLN A 83 8.99 -18.75 16.43
N LYS A 84 8.85 -17.43 16.19
CA LYS A 84 7.89 -16.58 16.89
C LYS A 84 6.42 -16.90 16.57
N ASN A 85 6.14 -17.37 15.37
CA ASN A 85 4.78 -17.57 14.85
C ASN A 85 4.49 -19.04 14.51
N GLY A 86 5.24 -20.00 15.07
CA GLY A 86 5.19 -21.41 14.70
C GLY A 86 3.78 -22.01 14.80
N GLU A 87 3.06 -21.74 15.88
CA GLU A 87 1.70 -22.22 16.08
C GLU A 87 0.71 -21.64 15.05
N LEU A 88 0.85 -20.35 14.71
CA LEU A 88 0.03 -19.72 13.68
C LEU A 88 0.28 -20.36 12.31
N PHE A 89 1.54 -20.56 11.93
CA PHE A 89 1.90 -21.22 10.69
C PHE A 89 1.42 -22.66 10.61
N ALA A 90 1.54 -23.42 11.71
CA ALA A 90 1.03 -24.79 11.77
C ALA A 90 -0.51 -24.86 11.61
N ARG A 91 -1.22 -23.91 12.20
CA ARG A 91 -2.68 -23.81 12.03
C ARG A 91 -3.07 -23.45 10.60
N ILE A 92 -2.40 -22.46 9.99
CA ILE A 92 -2.67 -22.09 8.59
C ILE A 92 -2.38 -23.27 7.65
N GLU A 93 -1.26 -23.97 7.84
CA GLU A 93 -0.90 -25.14 7.04
C GLU A 93 -1.97 -26.23 7.16
N LYS A 94 -2.46 -26.50 8.38
CA LYS A 94 -3.53 -27.47 8.64
C LYS A 94 -4.87 -27.06 8.02
N ASP A 95 -5.28 -25.79 8.19
CA ASP A 95 -6.62 -25.33 7.83
C ASP A 95 -6.75 -25.01 6.33
N PHE A 96 -5.67 -24.61 5.68
CA PHE A 96 -5.67 -24.15 4.29
C PHE A 96 -4.81 -25.01 3.34
N GLY A 97 -4.03 -25.96 3.85
CA GLY A 97 -3.15 -26.81 3.02
C GLY A 97 -1.97 -26.06 2.39
N VAL A 98 -1.64 -24.86 2.88
CA VAL A 98 -0.51 -24.07 2.39
C VAL A 98 0.71 -24.40 3.22
N GLU A 99 1.77 -24.88 2.58
CA GLU A 99 3.03 -25.22 3.24
C GLU A 99 3.61 -23.97 3.92
N ARG A 100 4.01 -24.12 5.20
CA ARG A 100 4.50 -23.00 6.03
C ARG A 100 5.73 -22.33 5.47
N GLY A 101 6.62 -23.07 4.77
CA GLY A 101 7.81 -22.50 4.13
C GLY A 101 7.46 -21.55 3.00
N THR A 102 6.48 -21.89 2.18
CA THR A 102 5.98 -21.05 1.10
C THR A 102 5.34 -19.77 1.63
N LEU A 103 4.49 -19.88 2.64
CA LEU A 103 3.86 -18.72 3.28
C LEU A 103 4.91 -17.79 3.92
N LEU A 104 5.89 -18.36 4.61
CA LEU A 104 6.99 -17.62 5.23
C LEU A 104 7.83 -16.89 4.17
N ALA A 105 8.13 -17.56 3.05
CA ALA A 105 8.91 -16.98 1.95
C ALA A 105 8.19 -15.78 1.33
N LEU A 106 6.90 -15.89 1.04
CA LEU A 106 6.07 -14.78 0.55
C LEU A 106 6.08 -13.62 1.53
N TRP A 107 5.82 -13.87 2.80
CA TRP A 107 5.84 -12.80 3.82
C TRP A 107 7.20 -12.09 3.87
N GLY A 108 8.30 -12.85 3.77
CA GLY A 108 9.65 -12.28 3.75
C GLY A 108 9.96 -11.46 2.50
N VAL A 109 9.57 -11.94 1.32
CA VAL A 109 9.81 -11.25 0.05
C VAL A 109 9.02 -9.95 -0.03
N GLU A 110 7.73 -9.98 0.35
CA GLU A 110 6.82 -8.84 0.20
C GLU A 110 7.07 -7.76 1.27
N THR A 111 7.28 -8.15 2.53
CA THR A 111 7.27 -7.20 3.65
C THR A 111 8.49 -7.28 4.57
N ALA A 112 9.52 -8.08 4.22
CA ALA A 112 10.66 -8.33 5.09
C ALA A 112 10.22 -8.80 6.51
N TYR A 113 9.24 -9.69 6.58
CA TYR A 113 8.63 -10.21 7.82
C TYR A 113 8.02 -9.13 8.73
N GLY A 114 7.57 -8.04 8.15
CA GLY A 114 7.02 -6.92 8.89
C GLY A 114 8.06 -6.05 9.59
N ASP A 115 9.33 -6.09 9.18
CA ASP A 115 10.39 -5.27 9.77
C ASP A 115 10.06 -3.77 9.64
N PRO A 116 9.88 -3.04 10.78
CA PRO A 116 9.48 -1.64 10.75
C PRO A 116 10.50 -0.72 10.06
N LEU A 117 11.79 -1.05 10.09
CA LEU A 117 12.84 -0.24 9.47
C LEU A 117 12.78 -0.36 7.94
N VAL A 118 12.53 -1.57 7.43
CA VAL A 118 12.35 -1.80 6.00
C VAL A 118 11.03 -1.18 5.53
N GLN A 119 9.95 -1.39 6.28
CA GLN A 119 8.63 -0.88 5.92
C GLN A 119 8.57 0.65 5.90
N ARG A 120 9.15 1.33 6.88
CA ARG A 120 9.12 2.80 6.99
C ARG A 120 9.63 3.48 5.72
N ASN A 121 10.58 2.90 5.02
CA ASN A 121 11.15 3.45 3.78
C ASN A 121 10.34 3.12 2.53
N HIS A 122 9.40 2.16 2.61
CA HIS A 122 8.63 1.66 1.48
C HIS A 122 7.13 1.91 1.59
N MET A 123 6.61 2.03 2.81
CA MET A 123 5.19 2.32 3.03
C MET A 123 4.88 3.80 2.78
N ARG A 124 3.74 4.03 2.17
CA ARG A 124 3.20 5.35 1.91
C ARG A 124 1.77 5.43 2.45
N PRO A 125 1.29 6.63 2.79
CA PRO A 125 -0.10 6.81 3.16
C PRO A 125 -1.03 6.32 2.05
N VAL A 126 -1.98 5.45 2.38
CA VAL A 126 -2.82 4.75 1.39
C VAL A 126 -3.69 5.73 0.61
N PHE A 127 -4.43 6.59 1.31
CA PHE A 127 -5.38 7.50 0.66
C PHE A 127 -4.72 8.57 -0.20
N PRO A 128 -3.68 9.30 0.24
CA PRO A 128 -2.93 10.20 -0.61
C PRO A 128 -2.35 9.54 -1.87
N SER A 129 -1.81 8.33 -1.70
CA SER A 129 -1.21 7.57 -2.81
C SER A 129 -2.25 7.12 -3.83
N LEU A 130 -3.36 6.51 -3.36
CA LEU A 130 -4.45 6.08 -4.24
C LEU A 130 -5.15 7.26 -4.90
N ALA A 131 -5.32 8.38 -4.19
CA ALA A 131 -5.90 9.59 -4.76
C ALA A 131 -5.04 10.16 -5.89
N ALA A 132 -3.71 10.20 -5.73
CA ALA A 132 -2.80 10.63 -6.78
C ALA A 132 -2.90 9.72 -8.02
N LEU A 133 -2.88 8.40 -7.83
CA LEU A 133 -2.98 7.42 -8.91
C LEU A 133 -4.33 7.47 -9.62
N ALA A 134 -5.43 7.53 -8.87
CA ALA A 134 -6.78 7.60 -9.43
C ALA A 134 -7.02 8.91 -10.19
N TRP A 135 -6.39 10.00 -9.77
CA TRP A 135 -6.51 11.29 -10.44
C TRP A 135 -5.61 11.39 -11.68
N ASN A 136 -4.32 11.03 -11.58
CA ASN A 136 -3.30 11.42 -12.57
C ASN A 136 -2.64 10.25 -13.32
N GLU A 137 -3.10 9.00 -13.15
CA GLU A 137 -2.63 7.86 -13.94
C GLU A 137 -3.71 7.45 -14.97
N PRO A 138 -3.64 7.94 -16.24
CA PRO A 138 -4.74 7.79 -17.20
C PRO A 138 -4.94 6.35 -17.67
N ARG A 139 -3.86 5.53 -17.77
CA ARG A 139 -3.93 4.17 -18.32
C ARG A 139 -4.69 3.20 -17.40
N ARG A 140 -4.62 3.41 -16.09
CA ARG A 140 -5.22 2.54 -15.07
C ARG A 140 -6.17 3.29 -14.15
N ARG A 141 -6.70 4.44 -14.55
CA ARG A 141 -7.56 5.28 -13.71
C ARG A 141 -8.73 4.51 -13.10
N ALA A 142 -9.47 3.77 -13.90
CA ALA A 142 -10.62 3.00 -13.42
C ALA A 142 -10.23 1.97 -12.34
N TYR A 143 -9.07 1.33 -12.49
CA TYR A 143 -8.52 0.43 -11.49
C TYR A 143 -8.22 1.17 -10.18
N TRP A 144 -7.47 2.28 -10.24
CA TRP A 144 -7.10 3.04 -9.05
C TRP A 144 -8.30 3.68 -8.34
N GLU A 145 -9.28 4.15 -9.09
CA GLU A 145 -10.55 4.62 -8.51
C GLU A 145 -11.28 3.49 -7.78
N THR A 146 -11.27 2.28 -8.31
CA THR A 146 -11.84 1.09 -7.65
C THR A 146 -11.10 0.77 -6.36
N GLU A 147 -9.77 0.79 -6.38
CA GLU A 147 -8.96 0.54 -5.18
C GLU A 147 -9.17 1.63 -4.11
N LEU A 148 -9.29 2.89 -4.51
CA LEU A 148 -9.61 3.97 -3.57
C LEU A 148 -11.01 3.78 -2.95
N ILE A 149 -12.01 3.37 -3.73
CA ILE A 149 -13.35 3.04 -3.21
C ILE A 149 -13.28 1.86 -2.24
N ASN A 150 -12.51 0.81 -2.56
CA ASN A 150 -12.33 -0.34 -1.69
C ASN A 150 -11.67 0.07 -0.36
N ALA A 151 -10.66 0.93 -0.39
CA ALA A 151 -10.03 1.47 0.81
C ALA A 151 -11.03 2.29 1.66
N LEU A 152 -11.83 3.15 1.04
CA LEU A 152 -12.91 3.89 1.73
C LEU A 152 -13.94 2.96 2.37
N ARG A 153 -14.33 1.88 1.68
CA ARG A 153 -15.26 0.87 2.23
C ARG A 153 -14.68 0.09 3.41
N ILE A 154 -13.37 -0.09 3.48
CA ILE A 154 -12.71 -0.68 4.67
C ILE A 154 -12.90 0.25 5.88
N VAL A 155 -12.71 1.57 5.70
CA VAL A 155 -12.96 2.56 6.76
C VAL A 155 -14.45 2.63 7.12
N GLU A 156 -15.35 2.60 6.14
CA GLU A 156 -16.81 2.57 6.35
C GLU A 156 -17.24 1.43 7.25
N LYS A 157 -16.64 0.25 7.08
CA LYS A 157 -16.92 -0.95 7.88
C LYS A 157 -16.20 -0.97 9.24
N GLY A 158 -15.40 0.04 9.55
CA GLY A 158 -14.60 0.07 10.78
C GLY A 158 -13.44 -0.93 10.83
N TRP A 159 -13.05 -1.49 9.68
CA TRP A 159 -11.95 -2.47 9.60
C TRP A 159 -10.56 -1.83 9.48
N GLY A 160 -10.49 -0.52 9.35
CA GLY A 160 -9.27 0.26 9.27
C GLY A 160 -9.48 1.72 9.62
N HIS A 161 -8.39 2.45 9.74
CA HIS A 161 -8.36 3.88 10.03
C HIS A 161 -7.87 4.66 8.80
N ALA A 162 -8.33 5.93 8.70
CA ALA A 162 -7.83 6.87 7.72
C ALA A 162 -6.52 7.49 8.18
#